data_f7f78c451ae9c517ab24bc4185bb1194
#
_entry.id   f7f78c451ae9c517ab24bc4185bb1194
#
_cell.length_a   1.000
_cell.length_b   1.000
_cell.length_c   1.000
_cell.angle_alpha   90.00
_cell.angle_beta   90.00
_cell.angle_gamma   90.00
#
_symmetry.space_group_name_H-M   'P 1'
#
loop_
_entity.id
_entity.type
_entity.pdbx_description
1 polymer ?
#
loop_
_entity_poly.entity_id
_entity_poly.type
_entity_poly.pdbx_seq_one_letter_code
_entity_poly.pdbx_strand_id
1 'polypeptide(L)'
;YVSGQISQNASGLILGKLGESLTIDQGAEAAKFCAINLLAQVKSACAGDLDKLVRVVKLTGFVNSMPDFTQQPQVINGASDLMGNVLGDAGKHARVAVSANSLPLGVAVEIDGIFQIT
;
A
#
# COMPACT_ATOMS: atom_id res chain seq x y z
N TYR A 1 13.03 5.93 -3.49
CA TYR A 1 12.60 5.16 -2.29
C TYR A 1 11.59 5.98 -1.51
N VAL A 2 10.43 5.41 -1.26
CA VAL A 2 9.38 6.05 -0.47
C VAL A 2 9.20 5.26 0.82
N SER A 3 9.28 5.97 1.95
CA SER A 3 9.08 5.39 3.28
C SER A 3 7.68 4.79 3.42
N GLY A 4 7.52 3.87 4.36
CA GLY A 4 6.25 3.23 4.64
C GLY A 4 5.12 4.24 4.82
N GLN A 5 4.06 4.06 4.03
CA GLN A 5 2.84 4.84 4.13
C GLN A 5 1.79 3.99 4.82
N ILE A 6 1.16 4.53 5.84
CA ILE A 6 0.14 3.82 6.62
C ILE A 6 -1.23 3.98 5.99
N SER A 7 -2.16 3.07 6.33
CA SER A 7 -3.53 3.13 5.85
C SER A 7 -4.27 4.31 6.49
N GLN A 8 -4.47 5.35 5.70
CA GLN A 8 -5.06 6.61 6.13
C GLN A 8 -5.79 7.26 4.97
N ASN A 9 -6.97 7.81 5.23
CA ASN A 9 -7.76 8.57 4.27
C ASN A 9 -8.19 9.91 4.88
N ALA A 10 -9.07 10.66 4.18
CA ALA A 10 -9.54 11.96 4.65
C ALA A 10 -10.28 11.90 6.00
N SER A 11 -10.86 10.73 6.34
CA SER A 11 -11.58 10.52 7.60
C SER A 11 -10.65 10.10 8.75
N GLY A 12 -9.37 9.84 8.47
CA GLY A 12 -8.39 9.47 9.47
C GLY A 12 -7.76 8.09 9.22
N LEU A 13 -7.21 7.50 10.27
CA LEU A 13 -6.53 6.21 10.21
C LEU A 13 -7.52 5.06 10.00
N ILE A 14 -7.12 4.09 9.19
CA ILE A 14 -7.85 2.82 9.04
C ILE A 14 -7.17 1.82 9.95
N LEU A 15 -7.84 1.49 11.05
CA LEU A 15 -7.31 0.69 12.15
C LEU A 15 -7.85 -0.73 12.11
N GLY A 16 -7.16 -1.63 12.77
CA GLY A 16 -7.65 -2.98 13.02
C GLY A 16 -6.72 -4.05 12.53
N LYS A 17 -7.16 -5.28 12.67
CA LYS A 17 -6.34 -6.47 12.45
C LYS A 17 -7.09 -7.47 11.57
N LEU A 18 -6.44 -7.90 10.50
CA LEU A 18 -6.96 -8.93 9.59
C LEU A 18 -7.02 -10.28 10.32
N GLY A 19 -8.11 -11.00 10.11
CA GLY A 19 -8.37 -12.25 10.82
C GLY A 19 -9.02 -12.06 12.19
N GLU A 20 -9.25 -10.82 12.62
CA GLU A 20 -9.89 -10.48 13.89
C GLU A 20 -11.03 -9.49 13.65
N SER A 21 -10.74 -8.22 13.49
CA SER A 21 -11.73 -7.14 13.38
C SER A 21 -12.01 -6.69 11.96
N LEU A 22 -11.17 -7.06 11.00
CA LEU A 22 -11.29 -6.61 9.60
C LEU A 22 -11.50 -7.78 8.65
N THR A 23 -12.34 -7.55 7.64
CA THR A 23 -12.50 -8.45 6.48
C THR A 23 -11.36 -8.20 5.48
N ILE A 24 -11.17 -9.15 4.55
CA ILE A 24 -10.20 -8.99 3.46
C ILE A 24 -10.53 -7.76 2.61
N ASP A 25 -11.80 -7.50 2.31
CA ASP A 25 -12.20 -6.33 1.54
C ASP A 25 -11.86 -5.02 2.25
N GLN A 26 -12.06 -4.96 3.56
CA GLN A 26 -11.65 -3.80 4.36
C GLN A 26 -10.12 -3.63 4.36
N GLY A 27 -9.38 -4.72 4.45
CA GLY A 27 -7.92 -4.71 4.35
C GLY A 27 -7.44 -4.25 2.98
N ALA A 28 -8.07 -4.71 1.91
CA ALA A 28 -7.75 -4.28 0.55
C ALA A 28 -8.02 -2.79 0.35
N GLU A 29 -9.10 -2.27 0.92
CA GLU A 29 -9.39 -0.83 0.90
C GLU A 29 -8.30 -0.05 1.66
N ALA A 30 -7.85 -0.55 2.80
CA ALA A 30 -6.74 0.05 3.55
C ALA A 30 -5.46 0.08 2.70
N ALA A 31 -5.13 -1.02 2.03
CA ALA A 31 -3.97 -1.11 1.14
C ALA A 31 -4.06 -0.13 -0.02
N LYS A 32 -5.25 0.06 -0.59
CA LYS A 32 -5.51 1.05 -1.64
C LYS A 32 -5.12 2.45 -1.17
N PHE A 33 -5.49 2.85 0.04
CA PHE A 33 -5.11 4.15 0.57
C PHE A 33 -3.62 4.28 0.82
N CYS A 34 -2.94 3.20 1.21
CA CYS A 34 -1.48 3.20 1.27
C CYS A 34 -0.88 3.52 -0.11
N ALA A 35 -1.39 2.92 -1.18
CA ALA A 35 -0.94 3.17 -2.55
C ALA A 35 -1.18 4.62 -2.98
N ILE A 36 -2.34 5.18 -2.65
CA ILE A 36 -2.66 6.59 -2.92
C ILE A 36 -1.64 7.49 -2.21
N ASN A 37 -1.33 7.18 -0.96
CA ASN A 37 -0.37 7.95 -0.18
C ASN A 37 1.06 7.82 -0.74
N LEU A 38 1.44 6.64 -1.23
CA LEU A 38 2.71 6.44 -1.93
C LEU A 38 2.80 7.32 -3.18
N LEU A 39 1.75 7.33 -4.01
CA LEU A 39 1.72 8.16 -5.23
C LEU A 39 1.75 9.65 -4.90
N ALA A 40 1.15 10.07 -3.79
CA ALA A 40 1.24 11.46 -3.33
C ALA A 40 2.69 11.86 -3.02
N GLN A 41 3.46 10.97 -2.39
CA GLN A 41 4.87 11.21 -2.11
C GLN A 41 5.70 11.25 -3.39
N VAL A 42 5.44 10.34 -4.33
CA VAL A 42 6.12 10.34 -5.64
C VAL A 42 5.82 11.64 -6.39
N LYS A 43 4.56 12.06 -6.40
CA LYS A 43 4.16 13.33 -7.03
C LYS A 43 4.94 14.51 -6.45
N SER A 44 5.07 14.56 -5.14
CA SER A 44 5.85 15.59 -4.45
C SER A 44 7.33 15.55 -4.90
N ALA A 45 7.92 14.36 -4.97
CA ALA A 45 9.30 14.17 -5.43
C ALA A 45 9.48 14.60 -6.90
N CYS A 46 8.42 14.56 -7.69
CA CYS A 46 8.40 14.97 -9.09
C CYS A 46 7.97 16.43 -9.27
N ALA A 47 8.04 17.26 -8.24
CA ALA A 47 7.63 18.66 -8.25
C ALA A 47 6.19 18.87 -8.73
N GLY A 48 5.29 17.95 -8.39
CA GLY A 48 3.87 17.99 -8.71
C GLY A 48 3.49 17.34 -10.04
N ASP A 49 4.45 16.84 -10.80
CA ASP A 49 4.22 16.24 -12.12
C ASP A 49 4.41 14.71 -12.07
N LEU A 50 3.33 13.99 -11.87
CA LEU A 50 3.36 12.53 -11.81
C LEU A 50 3.70 11.88 -13.16
N ASP A 51 3.64 12.61 -14.27
CA ASP A 51 4.08 12.12 -15.58
C ASP A 51 5.59 11.80 -15.60
N LYS A 52 6.34 12.29 -14.62
CA LYS A 52 7.75 11.94 -14.44
C LYS A 52 7.96 10.56 -13.82
N LEU A 53 6.92 9.92 -13.34
CA LEU A 53 7.00 8.53 -12.87
C LEU A 53 7.14 7.60 -14.06
N VAL A 54 8.25 6.89 -14.13
CA VAL A 54 8.54 5.93 -15.21
C VAL A 54 7.87 4.60 -14.92
N ARG A 55 8.04 4.09 -13.70
CA ARG A 55 7.41 2.84 -13.27
C ARG A 55 7.51 2.62 -11.77
N VAL A 56 6.62 1.78 -11.27
CA VAL A 56 6.73 1.20 -9.92
C VAL A 56 7.69 0.02 -10.01
N VAL A 57 8.75 0.03 -9.22
CA VAL A 57 9.77 -1.03 -9.23
C VAL A 57 9.38 -2.14 -8.25
N LYS A 58 9.07 -1.77 -7.00
CA LYS A 58 8.76 -2.74 -5.95
C LYS A 58 7.88 -2.12 -4.88
N LEU A 59 6.94 -2.92 -4.37
CA LEU A 59 6.16 -2.63 -3.17
C LEU A 59 6.46 -3.69 -2.10
N THR A 60 6.60 -3.24 -0.85
CA THR A 60 6.65 -4.13 0.30
C THR A 60 5.46 -3.82 1.19
N GLY A 61 4.53 -4.77 1.28
CA GLY A 61 3.29 -4.62 2.02
C GLY A 61 3.31 -5.38 3.34
N PHE A 62 2.96 -4.68 4.41
CA PHE A 62 2.83 -5.23 5.75
C PHE A 62 1.37 -5.17 6.18
N VAL A 63 0.83 -6.34 6.55
CA VAL A 63 -0.57 -6.47 6.99
C VAL A 63 -0.59 -6.73 8.48
N ASN A 64 -1.24 -5.86 9.23
CA ASN A 64 -1.52 -6.08 10.64
C ASN A 64 -2.52 -7.24 10.74
N SER A 65 -2.05 -8.42 11.15
CA SER A 65 -2.89 -9.62 11.06
C SER A 65 -2.59 -10.62 12.17
N MET A 66 -3.59 -11.46 12.43
CA MET A 66 -3.47 -12.57 13.38
C MET A 66 -2.45 -13.60 12.86
N PRO A 67 -1.81 -14.40 13.76
CA PRO A 67 -0.77 -15.35 13.36
C PRO A 67 -1.22 -16.41 12.36
N ASP A 68 -2.51 -16.74 12.33
CA ASP A 68 -3.10 -17.75 11.43
C ASP A 68 -3.67 -17.15 10.14
N PHE A 69 -3.61 -15.83 9.97
CA PHE A 69 -4.05 -15.18 8.75
C PHE A 69 -2.99 -15.36 7.67
N THR A 70 -3.38 -15.90 6.52
CA THR A 70 -2.45 -16.23 5.42
C THR A 70 -2.82 -15.58 4.09
N GLN A 71 -3.79 -14.66 4.09
CA GLN A 71 -4.31 -14.04 2.87
C GLN A 71 -3.77 -12.61 2.69
N GLN A 72 -2.53 -12.36 3.12
CA GLN A 72 -1.86 -11.07 2.93
C GLN A 72 -1.81 -10.65 1.45
N PRO A 73 -1.56 -11.56 0.47
CA PRO A 73 -1.59 -11.17 -0.94
C PRO A 73 -2.92 -10.56 -1.37
N GLN A 74 -4.06 -11.12 -0.92
CA GLN A 74 -5.39 -10.60 -1.27
C GLN A 74 -5.60 -9.20 -0.71
N VAL A 75 -5.05 -8.91 0.47
CA VAL A 75 -5.11 -7.56 1.06
C VAL A 75 -4.25 -6.59 0.25
N ILE A 76 -3.01 -6.95 -0.02
CA ILE A 76 -2.08 -6.05 -0.75
C ILE A 76 -2.47 -5.88 -2.21
N ASN A 77 -3.28 -6.78 -2.77
CA ASN A 77 -3.87 -6.58 -4.10
C ASN A 77 -4.62 -5.23 -4.21
N GLY A 78 -5.19 -4.72 -3.12
CA GLY A 78 -5.82 -3.39 -3.14
C GLY A 78 -4.86 -2.28 -3.58
N ALA A 79 -3.60 -2.37 -3.17
CA ALA A 79 -2.56 -1.44 -3.61
C ALA A 79 -2.07 -1.74 -5.03
N SER A 80 -1.78 -3.01 -5.32
CA SER A 80 -1.28 -3.41 -6.64
C SER A 80 -2.28 -3.11 -7.75
N ASP A 81 -3.56 -3.36 -7.51
CA ASP A 81 -4.62 -3.06 -8.48
C ASP A 81 -4.74 -1.56 -8.72
N LEU A 82 -4.62 -0.75 -7.68
CA LEU A 82 -4.63 0.71 -7.85
C LEU A 82 -3.48 1.16 -8.75
N MET A 83 -2.27 0.65 -8.51
CA MET A 83 -1.10 1.01 -9.34
C MET A 83 -1.33 0.65 -10.80
N GLY A 84 -1.88 -0.53 -11.07
CA GLY A 84 -2.21 -0.97 -12.44
C GLY A 84 -3.29 -0.12 -13.07
N ASN A 85 -4.34 0.23 -12.32
CA ASN A 85 -5.45 1.03 -12.82
C ASN A 85 -5.04 2.47 -13.14
N VAL A 86 -4.16 3.05 -12.31
CA VAL A 86 -3.72 4.44 -12.50
C VAL A 86 -2.61 4.56 -13.52
N LEU A 87 -1.65 3.63 -13.52
CA LEU A 87 -0.40 3.75 -14.28
C LEU A 87 -0.30 2.78 -15.47
N GLY A 88 -1.24 1.84 -15.60
CA GLY A 88 -1.15 0.83 -16.65
C GLY A 88 0.09 -0.05 -16.48
N ASP A 89 0.83 -0.27 -17.58
CA ASP A 89 2.03 -1.11 -17.56
C ASP A 89 3.11 -0.57 -16.63
N ALA A 90 3.19 0.74 -16.46
CA ALA A 90 4.12 1.36 -15.52
C ALA A 90 3.82 1.01 -14.05
N GLY A 91 2.62 0.56 -13.77
CA GLY A 91 2.20 0.12 -12.44
C GLY A 91 2.59 -1.32 -12.09
N LYS A 92 3.05 -2.11 -13.05
CA LYS A 92 3.49 -3.49 -12.80
C LYS A 92 4.79 -3.49 -12.02
N HIS A 93 4.85 -4.26 -10.93
CA HIS A 93 5.94 -4.18 -9.96
C HIS A 93 6.23 -5.53 -9.32
N ALA A 94 7.41 -5.68 -8.75
CA ALA A 94 7.73 -6.77 -7.84
C ALA A 94 7.12 -6.47 -6.47
N ARG A 95 6.82 -7.51 -5.68
CA ARG A 95 6.08 -7.30 -4.43
C ARG A 95 6.37 -8.38 -3.39
N VAL A 96 6.40 -7.95 -2.13
CA VAL A 96 6.30 -8.85 -0.96
C VAL A 96 5.05 -8.43 -0.18
N ALA A 97 4.28 -9.42 0.30
CA ALA A 97 3.10 -9.20 1.14
C ALA A 97 3.20 -10.13 2.35
N VAL A 98 3.44 -9.56 3.51
CA VAL A 98 3.70 -10.32 4.74
C VAL A 98 2.90 -9.76 5.91
N SER A 99 2.80 -10.56 6.97
CA SER A 99 2.14 -10.16 8.21
C SER A 99 3.10 -9.39 9.11
N ALA A 100 2.54 -8.45 9.86
CA ALA A 100 3.19 -7.86 11.02
C ALA A 100 2.31 -8.14 12.24
N ASN A 101 2.93 -8.41 13.39
CA ASN A 101 2.21 -8.63 14.63
C ASN A 101 1.45 -7.39 15.09
N SER A 102 1.99 -6.22 14.81
CA SER A 102 1.36 -4.92 15.02
C SER A 102 1.99 -3.91 14.08
N LEU A 103 1.28 -2.83 13.81
CA LEU A 103 1.77 -1.72 12.99
C LEU A 103 1.65 -0.40 13.75
N PRO A 104 2.44 0.62 13.36
CA PRO A 104 2.37 1.93 14.00
C PRO A 104 0.92 2.43 14.10
N LEU A 105 0.57 2.99 15.24
CA LEU A 105 -0.74 3.59 15.52
C LEU A 105 -1.91 2.61 15.41
N GLY A 106 -1.64 1.31 15.31
CA GLY A 106 -2.67 0.29 15.17
C GLY A 106 -3.29 0.21 13.78
N VAL A 107 -2.65 0.77 12.76
CA VAL A 107 -3.19 0.74 11.40
C VAL A 107 -3.23 -0.68 10.83
N ALA A 108 -4.13 -0.88 9.87
CA ALA A 108 -4.36 -2.19 9.24
C ALA A 108 -3.25 -2.59 8.28
N VAL A 109 -2.69 -1.63 7.54
CA VAL A 109 -1.72 -1.89 6.47
C VAL A 109 -0.68 -0.77 6.44
N GLU A 110 0.54 -1.14 6.10
CA GLU A 110 1.62 -0.19 5.79
C GLU A 110 2.38 -0.71 4.57
N ILE A 111 2.69 0.18 3.63
CA ILE A 111 3.39 -0.19 2.39
C ILE A 111 4.49 0.81 2.10
N ASP A 112 5.70 0.32 1.85
CA ASP A 112 6.78 1.13 1.27
C ASP A 112 6.95 0.80 -0.22
N GLY A 113 7.70 1.63 -0.92
CA GLY A 113 7.86 1.42 -2.35
C GLY A 113 9.15 1.99 -2.92
N ILE A 114 9.54 1.42 -4.06
CA ILE A 114 10.65 1.89 -4.88
C ILE A 114 10.08 2.25 -6.25
N PHE A 115 10.37 3.47 -6.69
CA PHE A 115 9.83 4.03 -7.92
C PHE A 115 10.96 4.59 -8.78
N GLN A 116 10.86 4.42 -10.08
CA GLN A 116 11.77 5.05 -11.03
C GLN A 116 11.14 6.32 -11.56
N ILE A 117 11.85 7.42 -11.45
CA ILE A 117 11.42 8.72 -11.97
C ILE A 117 12.48 9.30 -12.92
N THR A 118 12.07 10.26 -13.76
CA THR A 118 13.01 10.98 -14.63
C THR A 118 13.52 12.27 -13.98
#